data_daee604368cd136a4288bebb6584d991
#
_entry.id   daee604368cd136a4288bebb6584d991
#
_cell.length_a   1.000
_cell.length_b   1.000
_cell.length_c   1.000
_cell.angle_alpha   90.00
_cell.angle_beta   90.00
_cell.angle_gamma   90.00
#
_symmetry.space_group_name_H-M   'P 1'
#
loop_
_entity.id
_entity.type
_entity.pdbx_description
1 polymer ?
#
loop_
_entity_poly.entity_id
_entity_poly.type
_entity_poly.pdbx_seq_one_letter_code
_entity_poly.pdbx_strand_id
1 'polypeptide(L)'
;NRADIYILIKRGTNLFLERINLSVDEATEYTDGAFSIHLDRRVQLETSGLTTVPYTDSATIYIAQDGGVIPLSSVAGKLSAGEVVYAGIPFTFKYQFSEPVLKQDNKPITTAVLHLRNYAVVYDKTGFFTVKIEPLKRNTYTRTFTGRIVGGAANILNKAAIDSGTYRFGVVGHAGETDIILESDSHLPCAFQSAEWEGFYVLRSRRM
;
A
#
# COMPACT_ATOMS: atom_id res chain seq x y z
N ASN A 1 24.10 17.16 2.20
CA ASN A 1 23.11 18.12 2.76
C ASN A 1 21.75 17.77 2.15
N ARG A 2 20.89 17.15 2.95
CA ARG A 2 19.47 16.95 2.58
C ARG A 2 18.71 18.20 3.00
N ALA A 3 17.93 18.75 2.09
CA ALA A 3 17.03 19.84 2.40
C ALA A 3 15.70 19.23 2.90
N ASP A 4 15.46 19.34 4.19
CA ASP A 4 14.16 19.00 4.76
C ASP A 4 13.14 20.08 4.42
N ILE A 5 11.95 19.66 3.98
CA ILE A 5 10.84 20.55 3.71
C ILE A 5 9.90 20.54 4.92
N TYR A 6 9.72 21.70 5.52
CA TYR A 6 8.78 21.89 6.63
C TYR A 6 7.58 22.71 6.19
N ILE A 7 6.39 22.31 6.60
CA ILE A 7 5.14 23.01 6.34
C ILE A 7 4.50 23.38 7.68
N LEU A 8 4.10 24.63 7.81
CA LEU A 8 3.28 25.08 8.92
C LEU A 8 1.80 24.91 8.57
N ILE A 9 1.11 24.03 9.26
CA ILE A 9 -0.29 23.70 9.01
C ILE A 9 -1.15 24.14 10.17
N LYS A 10 -2.24 24.86 9.89
CA LYS A 10 -3.26 25.19 10.87
C LYS A 10 -4.38 24.17 10.81
N ARG A 11 -4.65 23.50 11.93
CA ARG A 11 -5.77 22.55 12.08
C ARG A 11 -6.62 22.99 13.27
N GLY A 12 -7.82 23.49 12.98
CA GLY A 12 -8.65 24.12 14.00
C GLY A 12 -7.96 25.35 14.61
N THR A 13 -7.73 25.33 15.91
CA THR A 13 -7.04 26.41 16.67
C THR A 13 -5.53 26.20 16.79
N ASN A 14 -5.03 25.00 16.48
CA ASN A 14 -3.63 24.62 16.69
C ASN A 14 -2.80 24.77 15.42
N LEU A 15 -1.53 25.17 15.60
CA LEU A 15 -0.52 25.22 14.56
C LEU A 15 0.45 24.06 14.74
N PHE A 16 0.74 23.35 13.64
CA PHE A 16 1.66 22.22 13.60
C PHE A 16 2.77 22.51 12.60
N LEU A 17 4.01 22.24 12.98
CA LEU A 17 5.13 22.22 12.07
C LEU A 17 5.34 20.75 11.64
N GLU A 18 5.03 20.44 10.40
CA GLU A 18 5.14 19.10 9.86
C GLU A 18 6.32 19.04 8.88
N ARG A 19 7.10 17.96 8.94
CA ARG A 19 8.18 17.70 7.99
C ARG A 19 7.66 16.75 6.89
N ILE A 20 7.88 17.14 5.64
CA ILE A 20 7.65 16.25 4.52
C ILE A 20 8.85 15.31 4.41
N ASN A 21 8.62 14.03 4.61
CA ASN A 21 9.64 13.02 4.38
C ASN A 21 9.59 12.57 2.90
N LEU A 22 10.55 13.03 2.12
CA LEU A 22 10.72 12.64 0.71
C LEU A 22 11.73 11.52 0.52
N SER A 23 12.35 11.06 1.60
CA SER A 23 13.41 10.06 1.55
C SER A 23 12.86 8.67 1.88
N VAL A 24 13.11 7.73 0.99
CA VAL A 24 12.81 6.31 1.23
C VAL A 24 13.69 5.74 2.35
N ASP A 25 14.89 6.30 2.56
CA ASP A 25 15.88 5.80 3.52
C ASP A 25 15.60 6.22 4.98
N GLU A 26 14.69 7.17 5.21
CA GLU A 26 14.27 7.59 6.57
C GLU A 26 13.00 6.89 7.05
N ALA A 27 12.62 5.82 6.40
CA ALA A 27 11.55 4.98 6.88
C ALA A 27 11.93 4.45 8.27
N THR A 28 11.04 4.60 9.22
CA THR A 28 11.24 4.04 10.56
C THR A 28 11.21 2.53 10.44
N GLU A 29 12.32 1.89 10.75
CA GLU A 29 12.47 0.46 10.69
C GLU A 29 12.25 -0.15 12.08
N TYR A 30 11.55 -1.27 12.13
CA TYR A 30 11.51 -2.10 13.33
C TYR A 30 12.76 -2.95 13.43
N THR A 31 13.23 -3.13 14.64
CA THR A 31 14.45 -3.92 14.92
C THR A 31 14.31 -5.40 14.57
N ASP A 32 13.09 -5.93 14.54
CA ASP A 32 12.81 -7.37 14.34
C ASP A 32 12.39 -7.75 12.91
N GLY A 33 12.61 -6.92 11.93
CA GLY A 33 12.17 -7.22 10.59
C GLY A 33 11.98 -5.99 9.74
N ALA A 34 12.88 -5.07 9.93
CA ALA A 34 13.17 -3.89 9.11
C ALA A 34 12.11 -3.58 8.05
N PHE A 35 10.98 -3.03 8.44
CA PHE A 35 9.99 -2.52 7.50
C PHE A 35 9.50 -1.13 7.90
N SER A 36 9.10 -0.37 6.90
CA SER A 36 8.63 1.00 7.06
C SER A 36 7.18 1.04 7.51
N ILE A 37 6.83 2.02 8.35
CA ILE A 37 5.45 2.32 8.69
C ILE A 37 4.98 3.53 7.90
N HIS A 38 3.91 3.37 7.16
CA HIS A 38 3.32 4.40 6.33
C HIS A 38 2.08 4.98 7.01
N LEU A 39 2.28 6.11 7.67
CA LEU A 39 1.21 6.87 8.34
C LEU A 39 1.44 8.36 8.08
N ASP A 40 0.37 9.08 7.85
CA ASP A 40 0.40 10.54 7.90
C ASP A 40 0.59 11.00 9.36
N ARG A 41 1.32 12.11 9.54
CA ARG A 41 1.60 12.70 10.85
C ARG A 41 2.21 11.68 11.82
N ARG A 42 3.02 10.79 11.32
CA ARG A 42 3.67 9.75 12.11
C ARG A 42 4.56 10.35 13.21
N VAL A 43 4.35 9.89 14.43
CA VAL A 43 5.18 10.22 15.60
C VAL A 43 5.58 8.93 16.30
N GLN A 44 6.84 8.83 16.65
CA GLN A 44 7.33 7.79 17.52
C GLN A 44 7.12 8.24 18.98
N LEU A 45 6.50 7.39 19.76
CA LEU A 45 6.26 7.59 21.18
C LEU A 45 7.29 6.74 21.93
N GLU A 46 8.27 7.42 22.52
CA GLU A 46 9.27 6.78 23.39
C GLU A 46 8.85 6.90 24.85
N THR A 47 9.17 5.99 25.63
CA THR A 47 8.49 5.34 26.70
C THR A 47 8.73 5.84 28.10
N SER A 48 9.71 6.57 28.41
CA SER A 48 9.95 6.96 29.79
C SER A 48 9.33 8.31 30.12
N GLY A 49 8.04 8.33 30.42
CA GLY A 49 7.38 9.51 30.97
C GLY A 49 6.38 10.23 30.08
N LEU A 50 6.10 9.75 28.88
CA LEU A 50 5.03 10.30 28.04
C LEU A 50 3.68 9.73 28.45
N THR A 51 2.96 10.49 29.25
CA THR A 51 1.56 10.22 29.62
C THR A 51 0.55 10.79 28.61
N THR A 52 1.00 11.57 27.65
CA THR A 52 0.15 12.28 26.71
C THR A 52 0.41 11.84 25.29
N VAL A 53 -0.61 11.26 24.69
CA VAL A 53 -0.64 10.98 23.26
C VAL A 53 -0.77 12.31 22.50
N PRO A 54 0.08 12.60 21.52
CA PRO A 54 0.09 13.92 20.85
C PRO A 54 -1.15 14.18 19.99
N TYR A 55 -1.94 13.15 19.70
CA TYR A 55 -3.15 13.27 18.89
C TYR A 55 -4.34 12.63 19.57
N THR A 56 -5.45 13.38 19.60
CA THR A 56 -6.77 12.93 20.07
C THR A 56 -7.75 12.74 18.89
N ASP A 57 -7.25 12.77 17.67
CA ASP A 57 -8.05 12.57 16.47
C ASP A 57 -8.58 11.13 16.44
N SER A 58 -9.87 10.96 16.18
CA SER A 58 -10.53 9.65 16.11
C SER A 58 -9.98 8.75 15.00
N ALA A 59 -9.31 9.32 13.99
CA ALA A 59 -8.66 8.60 12.91
C ALA A 59 -7.24 8.12 13.27
N THR A 60 -6.69 8.52 14.42
CA THR A 60 -5.34 8.13 14.83
C THR A 60 -5.31 6.66 15.21
N ILE A 61 -4.37 5.92 14.61
CA ILE A 61 -4.06 4.53 15.00
C ILE A 61 -2.71 4.45 15.70
N TYR A 62 -2.55 3.42 16.49
CA TYR A 62 -1.33 3.14 17.25
C TYR A 62 -0.76 1.80 16.81
N ILE A 63 0.52 1.80 16.51
CA ILE A 63 1.22 0.62 15.97
C ILE A 63 2.29 0.22 16.96
N ALA A 64 2.24 -1.03 17.41
CA ALA A 64 3.27 -1.62 18.25
C ALA A 64 4.55 -1.91 17.44
N GLN A 65 5.64 -2.17 18.14
CA GLN A 65 6.94 -2.47 17.53
C GLN A 65 6.94 -3.70 16.62
N ASP A 66 6.03 -4.64 16.82
CA ASP A 66 5.82 -5.82 15.98
C ASP A 66 4.93 -5.55 14.73
N GLY A 67 4.49 -4.30 14.54
CA GLY A 67 3.63 -3.88 13.44
C GLY A 67 2.14 -4.14 13.68
N GLY A 68 1.75 -4.67 14.83
CA GLY A 68 0.35 -4.87 15.18
C GLY A 68 -0.33 -3.55 15.56
N VAL A 69 -1.58 -3.37 15.13
CA VAL A 69 -2.42 -2.25 15.59
C VAL A 69 -2.86 -2.52 17.02
N ILE A 70 -2.68 -1.53 17.90
CA ILE A 70 -3.05 -1.63 19.31
C ILE A 70 -4.15 -0.63 19.66
N PRO A 71 -5.10 -0.98 20.56
CA PRO A 71 -6.08 -0.05 21.03
C PRO A 71 -5.45 1.03 21.94
N LEU A 72 -6.02 2.22 21.95
CA LEU A 72 -5.53 3.35 22.75
C LEU A 72 -5.35 2.99 24.23
N SER A 73 -6.25 2.18 24.79
CA SER A 73 -6.16 1.71 26.17
C SER A 73 -4.90 0.89 26.49
N SER A 74 -4.32 0.27 25.48
CA SER A 74 -3.09 -0.54 25.62
C SER A 74 -1.80 0.28 25.40
N VAL A 75 -1.91 1.49 24.88
CA VAL A 75 -0.75 2.36 24.60
C VAL A 75 -0.05 2.77 25.88
N ALA A 76 -0.80 3.16 26.91
CA ALA A 76 -0.24 3.55 28.19
C ALA A 76 0.54 2.43 28.86
N GLY A 77 0.03 1.18 28.78
CA GLY A 77 0.72 0.01 29.31
C GLY A 77 2.02 -0.31 28.56
N LYS A 78 2.01 -0.19 27.24
CA LYS A 78 3.21 -0.39 26.42
C LYS A 78 4.25 0.71 26.64
N LEU A 79 3.81 1.96 26.67
CA LEU A 79 4.69 3.08 27.00
C LEU A 79 5.35 2.91 28.37
N SER A 80 4.64 2.41 29.36
CA SER A 80 5.19 2.13 30.68
C SER A 80 6.20 0.99 30.69
N ALA A 81 6.06 0.04 29.81
CA ALA A 81 6.93 -1.13 29.67
C ALA A 81 8.23 -0.87 28.88
N GLY A 82 8.45 0.34 28.36
CA GLY A 82 9.64 0.64 27.57
C GLY A 82 9.52 0.26 26.09
N GLU A 83 8.34 -0.11 25.62
CA GLU A 83 8.13 -0.43 24.22
C GLU A 83 7.93 0.81 23.35
N VAL A 84 8.40 0.78 22.12
CA VAL A 84 8.18 1.83 21.13
C VAL A 84 6.80 1.66 20.50
N VAL A 85 6.06 2.74 20.43
CA VAL A 85 4.76 2.81 19.77
C VAL A 85 4.77 3.95 18.76
N TYR A 86 4.20 3.71 17.59
CA TYR A 86 4.02 4.73 16.56
C TYR A 86 2.56 5.16 16.52
N ALA A 87 2.32 6.44 16.50
CA ALA A 87 1.01 7.03 16.30
C ALA A 87 0.94 7.76 14.97
N GLY A 88 -0.19 7.70 14.30
CA GLY A 88 -0.41 8.45 13.07
C GLY A 88 -1.79 8.18 12.46
N ILE A 89 -2.04 8.77 11.32
CA ILE A 89 -3.31 8.64 10.59
C ILE A 89 -3.07 7.77 9.35
N PRO A 90 -3.83 6.68 9.16
CA PRO A 90 -3.73 5.89 7.95
C PRO A 90 -4.20 6.69 6.73
N PHE A 91 -3.58 6.45 5.59
CA PHE A 91 -3.98 7.01 4.31
C PHE A 91 -4.16 5.92 3.27
N THR A 92 -4.95 6.18 2.24
CA THR A 92 -5.14 5.23 1.16
C THR A 92 -4.19 5.55 0.01
N PHE A 93 -3.28 4.63 -0.27
CA PHE A 93 -2.53 4.61 -1.51
C PHE A 93 -3.41 4.04 -2.61
N LYS A 94 -3.42 4.67 -3.78
CA LYS A 94 -4.16 4.21 -4.95
C LYS A 94 -3.35 4.41 -6.21
N TYR A 95 -3.22 3.36 -7.01
CA TYR A 95 -2.60 3.41 -8.33
C TYR A 95 -3.47 2.68 -9.35
N GLN A 96 -3.90 3.37 -10.38
CA GLN A 96 -4.67 2.81 -11.50
C GLN A 96 -3.75 2.60 -12.69
N PHE A 97 -3.72 1.39 -13.22
CA PHE A 97 -2.98 1.09 -14.44
C PHE A 97 -3.61 1.78 -15.64
N SER A 98 -2.78 2.30 -16.52
CA SER A 98 -3.24 2.75 -17.83
C SER A 98 -3.68 1.55 -18.68
N GLU A 99 -4.57 1.83 -19.65
CA GLU A 99 -5.03 0.82 -20.59
C GLU A 99 -3.86 0.17 -21.35
N PRO A 100 -3.75 -1.17 -21.34
CA PRO A 100 -2.76 -1.87 -22.12
C PRO A 100 -3.01 -1.73 -23.62
N VAL A 101 -2.01 -1.28 -24.35
CA VAL A 101 -2.09 -1.07 -25.81
C VAL A 101 -1.12 -2.00 -26.52
N LEU A 102 -1.63 -2.75 -27.47
CA LEU A 102 -0.79 -3.53 -28.40
C LEU A 102 -0.12 -2.60 -29.40
N LYS A 103 1.19 -2.83 -29.61
CA LYS A 103 1.97 -2.10 -30.61
C LYS A 103 2.59 -3.07 -31.60
N GLN A 104 2.56 -2.69 -32.85
CA GLN A 104 3.34 -3.31 -33.92
C GLN A 104 4.16 -2.22 -34.61
N ASP A 105 5.45 -2.41 -34.77
CA ASP A 105 6.38 -1.44 -35.33
C ASP A 105 6.26 -0.03 -34.67
N ASN A 106 6.16 -0.01 -33.34
CA ASN A 106 5.92 1.20 -32.52
C ASN A 106 4.60 1.94 -32.78
N LYS A 107 3.69 1.37 -33.55
CA LYS A 107 2.35 1.96 -33.79
C LYS A 107 1.28 1.17 -33.04
N PRO A 108 0.31 1.83 -32.41
CA PRO A 108 -0.78 1.15 -31.74
C PRO A 108 -1.68 0.41 -32.73
N ILE A 109 -2.08 -0.80 -32.42
CA ILE A 109 -3.05 -1.56 -33.20
C ILE A 109 -4.44 -1.20 -32.70
N THR A 110 -5.14 -0.32 -33.41
CA THR A 110 -6.48 0.16 -33.04
C THR A 110 -7.61 -0.72 -33.58
N THR A 111 -7.31 -1.64 -34.50
CA THR A 111 -8.31 -2.52 -35.13
C THR A 111 -8.53 -3.83 -34.39
N ALA A 112 -7.75 -4.11 -33.36
CA ALA A 112 -7.84 -5.32 -32.55
C ALA A 112 -8.57 -5.04 -31.23
N VAL A 113 -9.26 -6.06 -30.72
CA VAL A 113 -9.79 -6.05 -29.36
C VAL A 113 -8.88 -6.92 -28.50
N LEU A 114 -8.28 -6.31 -27.49
CA LEU A 114 -7.42 -7.00 -26.53
C LEU A 114 -8.25 -7.53 -25.36
N HIS A 115 -8.16 -8.84 -25.12
CA HIS A 115 -8.76 -9.51 -23.99
C HIS A 115 -7.68 -9.81 -22.96
N LEU A 116 -7.83 -9.29 -21.76
CA LEU A 116 -6.94 -9.57 -20.64
C LEU A 116 -7.29 -10.92 -20.00
N ARG A 117 -6.28 -11.68 -19.59
CA ARG A 117 -6.42 -12.95 -18.86
C ARG A 117 -5.82 -12.87 -17.47
N ASN A 118 -4.56 -12.47 -17.41
CA ASN A 118 -3.81 -12.43 -16.16
C ASN A 118 -2.99 -11.14 -16.06
N TYR A 119 -2.79 -10.72 -14.83
CA TYR A 119 -1.79 -9.74 -14.45
C TYR A 119 -0.83 -10.36 -13.44
N ALA A 120 0.41 -9.93 -13.48
CA ALA A 120 1.43 -10.24 -12.51
C ALA A 120 2.07 -8.93 -12.04
N VAL A 121 2.09 -8.70 -10.76
CA VAL A 121 2.72 -7.53 -10.14
C VAL A 121 3.91 -8.00 -9.33
N VAL A 122 5.09 -7.47 -9.64
CA VAL A 122 6.31 -7.72 -8.88
C VAL A 122 6.36 -6.70 -7.74
N TYR A 123 6.51 -7.20 -6.53
CA TYR A 123 6.54 -6.40 -5.32
C TYR A 123 7.76 -6.73 -4.47
N ASP A 124 8.20 -5.77 -3.67
CA ASP A 124 9.31 -5.92 -2.75
C ASP A 124 8.94 -5.40 -1.36
N LYS A 125 9.36 -6.12 -0.31
CA LYS A 125 9.12 -5.78 1.10
C LYS A 125 7.69 -5.26 1.36
N THR A 126 6.70 -5.99 0.87
CA THR A 126 5.30 -5.59 0.89
C THR A 126 4.50 -6.40 1.90
N GLY A 127 3.69 -5.72 2.72
CA GLY A 127 2.86 -6.36 3.74
C GLY A 127 1.40 -6.50 3.35
N PHE A 128 0.83 -5.50 2.69
CA PHE A 128 -0.59 -5.50 2.38
C PHE A 128 -0.92 -4.66 1.14
N PHE A 129 -1.75 -5.18 0.28
CA PHE A 129 -2.46 -4.43 -0.76
C PHE A 129 -3.68 -5.18 -1.28
N THR A 130 -4.56 -4.46 -1.91
CA THR A 130 -5.74 -4.99 -2.60
C THR A 130 -5.65 -4.68 -4.08
N VAL A 131 -5.98 -5.64 -4.91
CA VAL A 131 -6.21 -5.42 -6.34
C VAL A 131 -7.70 -5.35 -6.59
N LYS A 132 -8.17 -4.24 -7.11
CA LYS A 132 -9.55 -4.02 -7.49
C LYS A 132 -9.66 -4.06 -9.00
N ILE A 133 -10.52 -4.89 -9.52
CA ILE A 133 -10.76 -5.04 -10.96
C ILE A 133 -12.20 -4.60 -11.23
N GLU A 134 -12.36 -3.58 -12.06
CA GLU A 134 -13.64 -2.92 -12.38
C GLU A 134 -13.97 -3.07 -13.86
N PRO A 135 -14.59 -4.17 -14.30
CA PRO A 135 -15.06 -4.32 -15.67
C PRO A 135 -16.32 -3.46 -15.90
N LEU A 136 -16.38 -2.74 -17.00
CA LEU A 136 -17.47 -1.81 -17.32
C LEU A 136 -18.90 -2.40 -17.24
N LYS A 137 -19.07 -3.67 -17.54
CA LYS A 137 -20.39 -4.34 -17.62
C LYS A 137 -20.55 -5.52 -16.67
N ARG A 138 -19.70 -5.62 -15.66
CA ARG A 138 -19.72 -6.71 -14.68
C ARG A 138 -19.47 -6.16 -13.29
N ASN A 139 -19.75 -6.96 -12.28
CA ASN A 139 -19.47 -6.59 -10.90
C ASN A 139 -17.96 -6.46 -10.69
N THR A 140 -17.58 -5.41 -9.99
CA THR A 140 -16.23 -5.24 -9.45
C THR A 140 -15.87 -6.40 -8.55
N TYR A 141 -14.64 -6.87 -8.64
CA TYR A 141 -14.11 -7.87 -7.73
C TYR A 141 -12.73 -7.49 -7.23
N THR A 142 -12.41 -7.93 -6.04
CA THR A 142 -11.17 -7.63 -5.34
C THR A 142 -10.36 -8.89 -5.06
N ARG A 143 -9.04 -8.71 -5.03
CA ARG A 143 -8.08 -9.72 -4.58
C ARG A 143 -7.18 -9.08 -3.54
N THR A 144 -7.06 -9.69 -2.38
CA THR A 144 -6.27 -9.16 -1.28
C THR A 144 -4.98 -9.94 -1.11
N PHE A 145 -3.89 -9.23 -0.98
CA PHE A 145 -2.58 -9.73 -0.60
C PHE A 145 -2.29 -9.31 0.84
N THR A 146 -1.85 -10.24 1.67
CA THR A 146 -1.60 -9.99 3.11
C THR A 146 -0.17 -10.28 3.57
N GLY A 147 0.78 -10.44 2.63
CA GLY A 147 2.15 -10.84 2.94
C GLY A 147 2.27 -12.27 3.49
N ARG A 148 1.16 -12.95 3.78
CA ARG A 148 1.15 -14.29 4.38
C ARG A 148 1.07 -15.36 3.30
N ILE A 149 2.09 -16.19 3.24
CA ILE A 149 2.17 -17.33 2.33
C ILE A 149 1.99 -18.61 3.16
N VAL A 150 1.15 -19.52 2.69
CA VAL A 150 0.93 -20.81 3.37
C VAL A 150 2.27 -21.55 3.53
N GLY A 151 2.63 -21.88 4.77
CA GLY A 151 3.91 -22.53 5.10
C GLY A 151 5.09 -21.57 5.21
N GLY A 152 4.90 -20.27 5.03
CA GLY A 152 5.96 -19.26 5.17
C GLY A 152 6.40 -19.06 6.63
N ALA A 153 7.69 -18.88 6.85
CA ALA A 153 8.27 -18.62 8.17
C ALA A 153 7.79 -17.28 8.79
N ALA A 154 7.34 -16.34 7.95
CA ALA A 154 6.81 -15.04 8.37
C ALA A 154 5.38 -15.09 8.95
N ASN A 155 4.73 -16.27 8.94
CA ASN A 155 3.37 -16.44 9.47
C ASN A 155 3.37 -16.56 11.01
N ILE A 156 3.84 -15.53 11.69
CA ILE A 156 3.83 -15.45 13.15
C ILE A 156 2.56 -14.72 13.57
N LEU A 157 1.86 -15.25 14.57
CA LEU A 157 0.67 -14.63 15.11
C LEU A 157 0.99 -13.23 15.67
N ASN A 158 0.15 -12.26 15.37
CA ASN A 158 0.27 -10.85 15.78
C ASN A 158 1.51 -10.10 15.25
N LYS A 159 2.28 -10.68 14.31
CA LYS A 159 3.34 -9.95 13.61
C LYS A 159 2.94 -9.62 12.19
N ALA A 160 3.41 -8.48 11.70
CA ALA A 160 3.26 -8.12 10.30
C ALA A 160 4.06 -9.09 9.43
N ALA A 161 3.43 -9.63 8.39
CA ALA A 161 4.11 -10.47 7.42
C ALA A 161 4.54 -9.58 6.24
N ILE A 162 5.83 -9.54 5.99
CA ILE A 162 6.43 -8.78 4.89
C ILE A 162 7.08 -9.77 3.94
N ASP A 163 6.79 -9.65 2.66
CA ASP A 163 7.27 -10.57 1.64
C ASP A 163 7.70 -9.82 0.38
N SER A 164 8.46 -10.50 -0.47
CA SER A 164 8.90 -9.99 -1.78
C SER A 164 8.68 -11.08 -2.83
N GLY A 165 8.11 -10.73 -3.97
CA GLY A 165 7.83 -11.73 -4.99
C GLY A 165 6.95 -11.22 -6.12
N THR A 166 6.17 -12.13 -6.68
CA THR A 166 5.24 -11.84 -7.78
C THR A 166 3.84 -12.30 -7.41
N TYR A 167 2.91 -11.37 -7.38
CA TYR A 167 1.49 -11.65 -7.17
C TYR A 167 0.75 -11.72 -8.50
N ARG A 168 0.19 -12.88 -8.80
CA ARG A 168 -0.58 -13.13 -10.03
C ARG A 168 -2.06 -13.17 -9.73
N PHE A 169 -2.85 -12.51 -10.58
CA PHE A 169 -4.30 -12.50 -10.47
C PHE A 169 -4.95 -12.52 -11.85
N GLY A 170 -6.09 -13.21 -11.93
CA GLY A 170 -6.87 -13.30 -13.15
C GLY A 170 -7.65 -12.02 -13.41
N VAL A 171 -7.64 -11.57 -14.66
CA VAL A 171 -8.46 -10.47 -15.16
C VAL A 171 -9.28 -11.00 -16.32
N VAL A 172 -10.61 -10.83 -16.27
CA VAL A 172 -11.50 -11.29 -17.35
C VAL A 172 -12.24 -10.08 -17.91
N GLY A 173 -11.75 -9.57 -19.04
CA GLY A 173 -12.36 -8.42 -19.68
C GLY A 173 -11.59 -7.90 -20.88
N HIS A 174 -12.17 -6.92 -21.55
CA HIS A 174 -11.48 -6.17 -22.58
C HIS A 174 -10.57 -5.11 -21.93
N ALA A 175 -9.39 -4.90 -22.49
CA ALA A 175 -8.43 -3.93 -21.96
C ALA A 175 -9.03 -2.53 -21.82
N GLY A 176 -9.75 -2.04 -22.84
CA GLY A 176 -10.38 -0.71 -22.82
C GLY A 176 -11.71 -0.62 -22.04
N GLU A 177 -12.15 -1.72 -21.41
CA GLU A 177 -13.39 -1.75 -20.63
C GLU A 177 -13.14 -2.27 -19.19
N THR A 178 -11.87 -2.34 -18.75
CA THR A 178 -11.55 -2.92 -17.45
C THR A 178 -10.47 -2.09 -16.78
N ASP A 179 -10.84 -1.44 -15.69
CA ASP A 179 -9.89 -0.73 -14.84
C ASP A 179 -9.28 -1.69 -13.82
N ILE A 180 -7.96 -1.58 -13.65
CA ILE A 180 -7.20 -2.36 -12.68
C ILE A 180 -6.52 -1.38 -11.74
N ILE A 181 -6.82 -1.53 -10.46
CA ILE A 181 -6.42 -0.58 -9.43
C ILE A 181 -5.72 -1.34 -8.31
N LEU A 182 -4.54 -0.86 -7.92
CA LEU A 182 -3.87 -1.27 -6.70
C LEU A 182 -4.21 -0.28 -5.59
N GLU A 183 -4.68 -0.78 -4.47
CA GLU A 183 -5.02 0.04 -3.31
C GLU A 183 -4.39 -0.54 -2.04
N SER A 184 -3.93 0.33 -1.14
CA SER A 184 -3.56 -0.05 0.21
C SER A 184 -3.98 1.05 1.18
N ASP A 185 -4.73 0.68 2.19
CA ASP A 185 -5.15 1.50 3.32
C ASP A 185 -4.42 1.12 4.62
N SER A 186 -3.45 0.24 4.50
CA SER A 186 -2.69 -0.28 5.62
C SER A 186 -1.48 0.61 5.94
N HIS A 187 -1.08 0.61 7.21
CA HIS A 187 0.19 1.20 7.66
C HIS A 187 1.43 0.41 7.20
N LEU A 188 1.22 -0.81 6.65
CA LEU A 188 2.31 -1.67 6.17
C LEU A 188 2.83 -1.17 4.81
N PRO A 189 4.10 -1.43 4.50
CA PRO A 189 4.67 -1.02 3.24
C PRO A 189 4.02 -1.74 2.07
N CYS A 190 3.93 -1.05 0.94
CA CYS A 190 3.62 -1.63 -0.36
C CYS A 190 4.52 -0.98 -1.41
N ALA A 191 5.45 -1.75 -1.96
CA ALA A 191 6.38 -1.30 -2.98
C ALA A 191 6.25 -2.16 -4.23
N PHE A 192 5.87 -1.54 -5.34
CA PHE A 192 5.67 -2.20 -6.62
C PHE A 192 6.82 -1.85 -7.56
N GLN A 193 7.44 -2.86 -8.17
CA GLN A 193 8.57 -2.70 -9.06
C GLN A 193 8.16 -2.71 -10.53
N SER A 194 7.32 -3.66 -10.91
CA SER A 194 6.84 -3.81 -12.27
C SER A 194 5.49 -4.51 -12.30
N ALA A 195 4.82 -4.39 -13.43
CA ALA A 195 3.63 -5.17 -13.72
C ALA A 195 3.70 -5.72 -15.15
N GLU A 196 3.26 -6.95 -15.28
CA GLU A 196 3.14 -7.65 -16.55
C GLU A 196 1.71 -8.08 -16.75
N TRP A 197 1.28 -8.18 -17.99
CA TRP A 197 -0.04 -8.68 -18.32
C TRP A 197 0.03 -9.71 -19.44
N GLU A 198 -0.90 -10.64 -19.40
CA GLU A 198 -1.10 -11.68 -20.41
C GLU A 198 -2.51 -11.56 -20.96
N GLY A 199 -2.62 -11.68 -22.27
CA GLY A 199 -3.90 -11.61 -22.95
C GLY A 199 -3.83 -12.16 -24.36
N PHE A 200 -4.96 -12.13 -25.04
CA PHE A 200 -5.04 -12.44 -26.45
C PHE A 200 -5.81 -11.34 -27.17
N TYR A 201 -5.53 -11.14 -28.42
CA TYR A 201 -6.21 -10.16 -29.24
C TYR A 201 -6.95 -10.81 -30.41
N VAL A 202 -8.07 -10.20 -30.76
CA VAL A 202 -8.88 -10.60 -31.90
C VAL A 202 -8.96 -9.43 -32.87
N LEU A 203 -8.52 -9.67 -34.09
CA LEU A 203 -8.68 -8.69 -35.17
C LEU A 203 -10.15 -8.60 -35.57
N ARG A 204 -10.70 -7.39 -35.60
CA ARG A 204 -12.03 -7.18 -36.15
C ARG A 204 -11.96 -7.44 -37.66
N SER A 205 -12.67 -8.46 -38.14
CA SER A 205 -12.82 -8.63 -39.59
C SER A 205 -13.57 -7.43 -40.15
N ARG A 206 -12.97 -6.75 -41.12
CA ARG A 206 -13.72 -5.79 -41.91
C ARG A 206 -14.77 -6.59 -42.69
N ARG A 207 -16.05 -6.40 -42.35
CA ARG A 207 -17.10 -6.75 -43.30
C ARG A 207 -16.99 -5.72 -44.45
N MET A 208 -16.57 -6.21 -45.62
CA MET A 208 -16.72 -5.48 -46.86
C MET A 208 -18.19 -5.45 -47.25
#